data_e93c36bf6877f7b1177a11ea591833a3
#
_entry.id   e93c36bf6877f7b1177a11ea591833a3
#
_cell.length_a   1.000
_cell.length_b   1.000
_cell.length_c   1.000
_cell.angle_alpha   90.00
_cell.angle_beta   90.00
_cell.angle_gamma   90.00
#
_symmetry.space_group_name_H-M   'P 1'
#
loop_
_entity.id
_entity.type
_entity.pdbx_description
1 polymer ?
#
loop_
_entity_poly.entity_id
_entity_poly.type
_entity_poly.pdbx_seq_one_letter_code
_entity_poly.pdbx_strand_id
1 'polypeptide(L)'
;MNVDSNFDLGDSSKPINNLSYLGKIILEEPHNLFNYSNIGYQTYHNSQEEIDLMDNLYFEAYRLGEVCSKIRLVEPVMRDADIVSIDMKSIRASELSSRQKFSPNGFDGKEICAISRYAGISNKVSSFGIFEYKSSNEDEVTEMLISQ
;
A
#
# COMPACT_ATOMS: atom_id res chain seq x y z
N MET A 1 2.74 -1.29 -7.95
CA MET A 1 1.86 -1.92 -6.95
C MET A 1 2.04 -1.23 -5.62
N ASN A 2 0.97 -0.96 -4.89
CA ASN A 2 0.99 -0.33 -3.58
C ASN A 2 0.27 -1.19 -2.54
N VAL A 3 0.81 -1.33 -1.35
CA VAL A 3 0.17 -1.96 -0.18
C VAL A 3 -0.23 -0.84 0.77
N ASP A 4 -1.50 -0.49 0.76
CA ASP A 4 -2.00 0.68 1.49
C ASP A 4 -3.49 0.55 1.80
N SER A 5 -3.93 1.18 2.88
CA SER A 5 -5.34 1.34 3.25
C SER A 5 -6.07 2.39 2.40
N ASN A 6 -5.34 3.30 1.76
CA ASN A 6 -5.82 4.41 0.95
C ASN A 6 -5.37 4.27 -0.52
N PHE A 7 -6.07 4.94 -1.43
CA PHE A 7 -5.62 5.06 -2.82
C PHE A 7 -4.69 6.25 -3.05
N ASP A 8 -4.68 7.23 -2.17
CA ASP A 8 -3.87 8.45 -2.26
C ASP A 8 -4.08 9.23 -3.58
N LEU A 9 -5.33 9.27 -4.03
CA LEU A 9 -5.74 10.02 -5.22
C LEU A 9 -5.78 11.53 -4.95
N GLY A 10 -6.24 11.91 -3.76
CA GLY A 10 -6.25 13.28 -3.25
C GLY A 10 -6.90 14.31 -4.17
N ASP A 11 -6.55 15.57 -3.94
CA ASP A 11 -7.03 16.71 -4.74
C ASP A 11 -5.93 17.16 -5.71
N SER A 12 -6.17 16.96 -7.01
CA SER A 12 -5.20 17.28 -8.08
C SER A 12 -4.88 18.78 -8.20
N SER A 13 -5.74 19.66 -7.67
CA SER A 13 -5.52 21.11 -7.68
C SER A 13 -4.50 21.57 -6.66
N LYS A 14 -4.22 20.75 -5.64
CA LYS A 14 -3.28 21.06 -4.56
C LYS A 14 -1.86 20.56 -4.84
N PRO A 15 -0.85 21.08 -4.17
CA PRO A 15 0.51 20.52 -4.23
C PRO A 15 0.52 19.04 -3.86
N ILE A 16 1.44 18.29 -4.47
CA ILE A 16 1.63 16.87 -4.16
C ILE A 16 1.96 16.67 -2.67
N ASN A 17 1.34 15.67 -2.08
CA ASN A 17 1.61 15.22 -0.72
C ASN A 17 1.44 13.69 -0.63
N ASN A 18 1.64 13.12 0.57
CA ASN A 18 1.54 11.67 0.82
C ASN A 18 0.14 11.07 0.61
N LEU A 19 -0.91 11.88 0.46
CA LEU A 19 -2.29 11.45 0.21
C LEU A 19 -2.78 11.81 -1.20
N SER A 20 -1.90 12.27 -2.10
CA SER A 20 -2.30 12.73 -3.44
C SER A 20 -1.32 12.36 -4.56
N TYR A 21 -0.30 11.56 -4.25
CA TYR A 21 0.75 11.24 -5.21
C TYR A 21 0.23 10.42 -6.41
N LEU A 22 -0.68 9.47 -6.17
CA LEU A 22 -1.23 8.64 -7.24
C LEU A 22 -2.05 9.48 -8.23
N GLY A 23 -2.89 10.37 -7.72
CA GLY A 23 -3.65 11.29 -8.59
C GLY A 23 -2.75 12.13 -9.49
N LYS A 24 -1.59 12.58 -8.97
CA LYS A 24 -0.60 13.31 -9.78
C LYS A 24 0.05 12.43 -10.84
N ILE A 25 0.45 11.21 -10.51
CA ILE A 25 1.06 10.27 -11.45
C ILE A 25 0.10 9.92 -12.60
N ILE A 26 -1.20 9.74 -12.29
CA ILE A 26 -2.23 9.43 -13.30
C ILE A 26 -2.44 10.60 -14.26
N LEU A 27 -2.37 11.84 -13.77
CA LEU A 27 -2.60 13.06 -14.56
C LEU A 27 -1.36 13.58 -15.29
N GLU A 28 -0.19 13.05 -14.98
CA GLU A 28 1.08 13.49 -15.59
C GLU A 28 1.23 12.95 -17.01
N GLU A 29 1.59 13.84 -17.94
CA GLU A 29 1.93 13.47 -19.33
C GLU A 29 3.45 13.53 -19.56
N PRO A 30 4.05 12.55 -20.29
CA PRO A 30 3.42 11.37 -20.87
C PRO A 30 3.01 10.36 -19.80
N HIS A 31 1.94 9.61 -20.05
CA HIS A 31 1.45 8.59 -19.10
C HIS A 31 2.48 7.47 -18.95
N ASN A 32 3.17 7.49 -17.81
CA ASN A 32 4.24 6.53 -17.49
C ASN A 32 3.75 5.34 -16.66
N LEU A 33 2.51 5.41 -16.14
CA LEU A 33 1.90 4.35 -15.34
C LEU A 33 1.11 3.41 -16.26
N PHE A 34 1.67 2.22 -16.52
CA PHE A 34 1.04 1.23 -17.37
C PHE A 34 -0.09 0.49 -16.65
N ASN A 35 0.17 0.09 -15.41
CA ASN A 35 -0.82 -0.58 -14.55
C ASN A 35 -0.58 -0.21 -13.09
N TYR A 36 -1.65 -0.29 -12.30
CA TYR A 36 -1.59 -0.04 -10.87
C TYR A 36 -2.46 -1.04 -10.12
N SER A 37 -1.93 -1.57 -9.02
CA SER A 37 -2.68 -2.46 -8.13
C SER A 37 -2.52 -1.97 -6.70
N ASN A 38 -3.63 -1.85 -5.97
CA ASN A 38 -3.65 -1.56 -4.54
C ASN A 38 -4.03 -2.80 -3.76
N ILE A 39 -3.26 -3.13 -2.75
CA ILE A 39 -3.48 -4.27 -1.85
C ILE A 39 -3.81 -3.76 -0.45
N GLY A 40 -4.99 -4.06 0.04
CA GLY A 40 -5.37 -3.78 1.40
C GLY A 40 -6.23 -2.53 1.61
N TYR A 41 -6.81 -1.96 0.54
CA TYR A 41 -7.64 -0.78 0.72
C TYR A 41 -8.81 -1.04 1.68
N GLN A 42 -9.22 0.03 2.36
CA GLN A 42 -10.32 -0.01 3.31
C GLN A 42 -11.38 1.01 2.90
N THR A 43 -12.62 0.56 2.71
CA THR A 43 -13.71 1.39 2.16
C THR A 43 -14.04 2.63 3.00
N TYR A 44 -13.73 2.63 4.29
CA TYR A 44 -13.97 3.82 5.12
C TYR A 44 -12.86 4.87 5.02
N HIS A 45 -11.76 4.56 4.36
CA HIS A 45 -10.66 5.50 4.06
C HIS A 45 -10.76 6.09 2.66
N ASN A 46 -11.58 5.50 1.79
CA ASN A 46 -11.67 5.87 0.38
C ASN A 46 -13.13 6.21 0.03
N SER A 47 -13.35 7.27 -0.72
CA SER A 47 -14.66 7.64 -1.20
C SER A 47 -15.17 6.69 -2.28
N GLN A 48 -16.48 6.70 -2.54
CA GLN A 48 -17.03 5.89 -3.63
C GLN A 48 -16.52 6.37 -4.99
N GLU A 49 -16.31 7.66 -5.15
CA GLU A 49 -15.77 8.26 -6.38
C GLU A 49 -14.35 7.80 -6.66
N GLU A 50 -13.53 7.61 -5.60
CA GLU A 50 -12.16 7.05 -5.74
C GLU A 50 -12.20 5.58 -6.14
N ILE A 51 -13.10 4.78 -5.57
CA ILE A 51 -13.30 3.38 -5.94
C ILE A 51 -13.76 3.27 -7.40
N ASP A 52 -14.75 4.07 -7.78
CA ASP A 52 -15.27 4.10 -9.16
C ASP A 52 -14.20 4.55 -10.16
N LEU A 53 -13.31 5.47 -9.76
CA LEU A 53 -12.19 5.90 -10.59
C LEU A 53 -11.18 4.77 -10.81
N MET A 54 -10.85 4.01 -9.78
CA MET A 54 -9.97 2.84 -9.91
C MET A 54 -10.54 1.83 -10.90
N ASP A 55 -11.84 1.54 -10.80
CA ASP A 55 -12.53 0.62 -11.72
C ASP A 55 -12.55 1.16 -13.15
N ASN A 56 -12.82 2.45 -13.34
CA ASN A 56 -12.85 3.10 -14.67
C ASN A 56 -11.47 3.11 -15.35
N LEU A 57 -10.40 3.16 -14.57
CA LEU A 57 -9.02 3.10 -15.06
C LEU A 57 -8.53 1.65 -15.26
N TYR A 58 -9.39 0.66 -14.97
CA TYR A 58 -9.03 -0.77 -14.98
C TYR A 58 -7.86 -1.11 -14.06
N PHE A 59 -7.70 -0.37 -12.98
CA PHE A 59 -6.72 -0.66 -11.95
C PHE A 59 -7.26 -1.70 -10.96
N GLU A 60 -6.39 -2.53 -10.47
CA GLU A 60 -6.77 -3.58 -9.53
C GLU A 60 -6.78 -3.05 -8.10
N ALA A 61 -7.86 -3.30 -7.37
CA ALA A 61 -7.99 -2.92 -5.98
C ALA A 61 -8.51 -4.09 -5.15
N TYR A 62 -7.68 -4.56 -4.20
CA TYR A 62 -8.00 -5.70 -3.34
C TYR A 62 -8.28 -5.21 -1.92
N ARG A 63 -9.49 -5.51 -1.42
CA ARG A 63 -9.88 -5.10 -0.06
C ARG A 63 -9.09 -5.84 1.00
N LEU A 64 -8.80 -5.16 2.10
CA LEU A 64 -8.08 -5.74 3.25
C LEU A 64 -8.67 -7.09 3.68
N GLY A 65 -9.97 -7.17 3.92
CA GLY A 65 -10.63 -8.41 4.38
C GLY A 65 -10.55 -9.57 3.39
N GLU A 66 -10.53 -9.29 2.08
CA GLU A 66 -10.34 -10.30 1.05
C GLU A 66 -8.90 -10.85 1.08
N VAL A 67 -7.92 -9.95 1.15
CA VAL A 67 -6.50 -10.33 1.21
C VAL A 67 -6.19 -11.11 2.48
N CYS A 68 -6.65 -10.65 3.66
CA CYS A 68 -6.48 -11.39 4.92
C CYS A 68 -7.09 -12.79 4.88
N SER A 69 -8.24 -12.95 4.20
CA SER A 69 -8.86 -14.27 4.05
C SER A 69 -8.12 -15.21 3.12
N LYS A 70 -7.40 -14.65 2.13
CA LYS A 70 -6.70 -15.39 1.06
C LYS A 70 -5.41 -14.69 0.65
N ILE A 71 -4.44 -14.64 1.54
CA ILE A 71 -3.16 -13.94 1.33
C ILE A 71 -2.45 -14.32 0.01
N ARG A 72 -2.72 -15.52 -0.51
CA ARG A 72 -2.16 -16.00 -1.78
C ARG A 72 -2.65 -15.22 -3.00
N LEU A 73 -3.72 -14.43 -2.89
CA LEU A 73 -4.17 -13.54 -3.98
C LEU A 73 -3.10 -12.50 -4.37
N VAL A 74 -2.25 -12.15 -3.42
CA VAL A 74 -1.20 -11.14 -3.63
C VAL A 74 -0.07 -11.68 -4.53
N GLU A 75 0.18 -12.99 -4.52
CA GLU A 75 1.33 -13.57 -5.23
C GLU A 75 1.30 -13.31 -6.75
N PRO A 76 0.21 -13.58 -7.50
CA PRO A 76 0.20 -13.30 -8.93
C PRO A 76 0.34 -11.81 -9.26
N VAL A 77 -0.28 -10.93 -8.46
CA VAL A 77 -0.17 -9.48 -8.62
C VAL A 77 1.28 -9.02 -8.41
N MET A 78 1.92 -9.53 -7.35
CA MET A 78 3.31 -9.22 -7.02
C MET A 78 4.29 -9.70 -8.09
N ARG A 79 4.00 -10.83 -8.74
CA ARG A 79 4.82 -11.40 -9.81
C ARG A 79 4.94 -10.47 -11.01
N ASP A 80 3.90 -9.68 -11.29
CA ASP A 80 3.83 -8.78 -12.44
C ASP A 80 4.23 -7.33 -12.12
N ALA A 81 4.50 -7.03 -10.85
CA ALA A 81 4.92 -5.71 -10.41
C ALA A 81 6.40 -5.42 -10.72
N ASP A 82 6.69 -4.21 -11.19
CA ASP A 82 8.06 -3.69 -11.34
C ASP A 82 8.51 -2.93 -10.09
N ILE A 83 7.59 -2.18 -9.49
CA ILE A 83 7.82 -1.36 -8.29
C ILE A 83 6.79 -1.75 -7.23
N VAL A 84 7.24 -1.95 -6.01
CA VAL A 84 6.39 -2.25 -4.85
C VAL A 84 6.62 -1.20 -3.77
N SER A 85 5.55 -0.59 -3.30
CA SER A 85 5.54 0.29 -2.14
C SER A 85 4.66 -0.29 -1.03
N ILE A 86 5.13 -0.21 0.21
CA ILE A 86 4.34 -0.54 1.40
C ILE A 86 4.21 0.73 2.23
N ASP A 87 2.98 1.17 2.45
CA ASP A 87 2.70 2.23 3.42
C ASP A 87 2.48 1.59 4.81
N MET A 88 3.17 2.13 5.82
CA MET A 88 3.02 1.66 7.20
C MET A 88 1.59 1.80 7.74
N LYS A 89 0.77 2.66 7.15
CA LYS A 89 -0.67 2.79 7.48
C LYS A 89 -1.49 1.56 7.11
N SER A 90 -0.97 0.69 6.22
CA SER A 90 -1.62 -0.58 5.90
C SER A 90 -1.53 -1.60 7.03
N ILE A 91 -0.64 -1.39 8.00
CA ILE A 91 -0.40 -2.27 9.14
C ILE A 91 -1.28 -1.81 10.32
N ARG A 92 -1.91 -2.74 11.02
CA ARG A 92 -2.73 -2.39 12.18
C ARG A 92 -1.88 -1.85 13.34
N ALA A 93 -2.44 -0.89 14.08
CA ALA A 93 -1.75 -0.18 15.15
C ALA A 93 -1.18 -1.08 16.25
N SER A 94 -1.75 -2.26 16.48
CA SER A 94 -1.29 -3.21 17.50
C SER A 94 0.06 -3.86 17.19
N GLU A 95 0.49 -3.84 15.94
CA GLU A 95 1.77 -4.39 15.48
C GLU A 95 2.93 -3.37 15.56
N LEU A 96 2.59 -2.11 15.84
CA LEU A 96 3.51 -0.99 15.78
C LEU A 96 3.60 -0.33 17.15
N SER A 97 4.82 0.01 17.59
CA SER A 97 5.03 0.69 18.88
C SER A 97 4.93 2.21 18.77
N SER A 98 4.85 2.72 17.54
CA SER A 98 4.86 4.17 17.34
C SER A 98 3.55 4.81 17.84
N ARG A 99 3.67 6.00 18.46
CA ARG A 99 2.54 6.83 18.90
C ARG A 99 1.78 7.49 17.73
N GLN A 100 2.01 7.04 16.51
CA GLN A 100 1.31 7.58 15.33
C GLN A 100 -0.14 7.10 15.31
N LYS A 101 -1.00 7.91 14.69
CA LYS A 101 -2.42 7.58 14.51
C LYS A 101 -2.58 6.55 13.39
N PHE A 102 -2.22 5.30 13.65
CA PHE A 102 -2.51 4.20 12.76
C PHE A 102 -3.93 3.65 12.97
N SER A 103 -4.47 3.02 11.95
CA SER A 103 -5.76 2.37 12.04
C SER A 103 -5.71 1.16 13.00
N PRO A 104 -6.74 0.91 13.80
CA PRO A 104 -6.85 -0.33 14.57
C PRO A 104 -7.01 -1.55 13.66
N ASN A 105 -7.42 -1.36 12.41
CA ASN A 105 -7.58 -2.41 11.40
C ASN A 105 -6.52 -2.28 10.31
N GLY A 106 -5.90 -3.39 9.95
CA GLY A 106 -4.82 -3.45 8.97
C GLY A 106 -4.20 -4.84 8.94
N PHE A 107 -3.16 -5.02 8.15
CA PHE A 107 -2.40 -6.27 8.14
C PHE A 107 -1.68 -6.50 9.46
N ASP A 108 -1.61 -7.76 9.88
CA ASP A 108 -0.73 -8.14 10.98
C ASP A 108 0.72 -8.38 10.49
N GLY A 109 1.64 -8.57 11.45
CA GLY A 109 3.05 -8.78 11.14
C GLY A 109 3.29 -9.99 10.24
N LYS A 110 2.53 -11.08 10.43
CA LYS A 110 2.64 -12.28 9.61
C LYS A 110 2.16 -12.04 8.17
N GLU A 111 1.06 -11.31 8.01
CA GLU A 111 0.48 -10.99 6.70
C GLU A 111 1.40 -10.07 5.91
N ILE A 112 1.91 -9.00 6.54
CA ILE A 112 2.81 -8.07 5.86
C ILE A 112 4.16 -8.71 5.49
N CYS A 113 4.71 -9.58 6.33
CA CYS A 113 5.90 -10.37 6.01
C CYS A 113 5.64 -11.34 4.85
N ALA A 114 4.45 -11.96 4.77
CA ALA A 114 4.10 -12.82 3.65
C ALA A 114 3.98 -12.02 2.33
N ILE A 115 3.37 -10.83 2.37
CA ILE A 115 3.28 -9.91 1.24
C ILE A 115 4.69 -9.51 0.77
N SER A 116 5.55 -9.07 1.69
CA SER A 116 6.93 -8.67 1.40
C SER A 116 7.76 -9.82 0.81
N ARG A 117 7.54 -11.04 1.31
CA ARG A 117 8.18 -12.24 0.76
C ARG A 117 7.81 -12.47 -0.71
N TYR A 118 6.56 -12.22 -1.11
CA TYR A 118 6.17 -12.35 -2.52
C TYR A 118 6.91 -11.35 -3.41
N ALA A 119 7.17 -10.13 -2.94
CA ALA A 119 8.03 -9.19 -3.64
C ALA A 119 9.47 -9.72 -3.78
N GLY A 120 10.03 -10.26 -2.69
CA GLY A 120 11.40 -10.77 -2.66
C GLY A 120 11.65 -12.00 -3.55
N ILE A 121 10.63 -12.80 -3.84
CA ILE A 121 10.74 -13.96 -4.76
C ILE A 121 10.32 -13.66 -6.19
N SER A 122 9.79 -12.47 -6.47
CA SER A 122 9.45 -12.04 -7.82
C SER A 122 10.72 -11.80 -8.64
N ASN A 123 10.73 -12.28 -9.88
CA ASN A 123 11.82 -12.02 -10.82
C ASN A 123 11.71 -10.64 -11.50
N LYS A 124 10.63 -9.89 -11.26
CA LYS A 124 10.31 -8.65 -11.96
C LYS A 124 10.46 -7.42 -11.07
N VAL A 125 10.20 -7.55 -9.78
CA VAL A 125 10.33 -6.43 -8.83
C VAL A 125 11.76 -5.91 -8.82
N SER A 126 11.92 -4.67 -9.28
CA SER A 126 13.20 -3.97 -9.37
C SER A 126 13.40 -2.95 -8.25
N SER A 127 12.30 -2.51 -7.63
CA SER A 127 12.32 -1.55 -6.51
C SER A 127 11.27 -1.91 -5.48
N PHE A 128 11.69 -1.90 -4.22
CA PHE A 128 10.83 -2.14 -3.06
C PHE A 128 11.08 -1.04 -2.01
N GLY A 129 10.03 -0.39 -1.57
CA GLY A 129 10.11 0.71 -0.60
C GLY A 129 9.09 0.60 0.51
N ILE A 130 9.47 1.03 1.71
CA ILE A 130 8.58 1.17 2.88
C ILE A 130 8.46 2.66 3.18
N PHE A 131 7.24 3.14 3.29
CA PHE A 131 6.92 4.55 3.42
C PHE A 131 6.12 4.85 4.70
N GLU A 132 6.06 6.12 5.08
CA GLU A 132 5.38 6.62 6.30
C GLU A 132 5.96 6.07 7.61
N TYR A 133 7.14 5.47 7.57
CA TYR A 133 7.87 5.14 8.78
C TYR A 133 8.51 6.41 9.39
N LYS A 134 8.25 6.63 10.66
CA LYS A 134 8.86 7.70 11.44
C LYS A 134 9.63 7.08 12.61
N SER A 135 10.93 7.03 12.48
CA SER A 135 11.81 6.54 13.55
C SER A 135 11.63 7.37 14.82
N SER A 136 11.56 6.71 15.95
CA SER A 136 11.70 7.30 17.28
C SER A 136 12.63 6.43 18.10
N ASN A 137 13.36 7.01 19.06
CA ASN A 137 14.32 6.30 19.90
C ASN A 137 13.71 5.18 20.78
N GLU A 138 12.39 4.98 20.73
CA GLU A 138 11.64 4.02 21.52
C GLU A 138 10.85 3.01 20.65
N ASP A 139 11.12 2.95 19.34
CA ASP A 139 10.31 2.18 18.37
C ASP A 139 10.93 0.84 17.96
N GLU A 140 11.49 0.11 18.92
CA GLU A 140 12.14 -1.19 18.68
C GLU A 140 11.21 -2.21 17.98
N VAL A 141 9.92 -2.23 18.32
CA VAL A 141 8.98 -3.24 17.78
C VAL A 141 8.74 -3.00 16.28
N THR A 142 8.52 -1.74 15.88
CA THR A 142 8.35 -1.41 14.45
C THR A 142 9.64 -1.65 13.68
N GLU A 143 10.79 -1.31 14.25
CA GLU A 143 12.10 -1.55 13.63
C GLU A 143 12.37 -3.05 13.43
N MET A 144 12.01 -3.88 14.42
CA MET A 144 12.09 -5.34 14.32
C MET A 144 11.17 -5.88 13.23
N LEU A 145 9.95 -5.37 13.10
CA LEU A 145 9.04 -5.78 12.04
C LEU A 145 9.57 -5.41 10.65
N ILE A 146 10.10 -4.20 10.48
CA ILE A 146 10.67 -3.74 9.21
C ILE A 146 11.91 -4.56 8.81
N SER A 147 12.66 -5.06 9.79
CA SER A 147 13.88 -5.83 9.54
C SER A 147 13.63 -7.30 9.13
N GLN A 148 12.41 -7.81 9.26
CA GLN A 148 12.03 -9.17 8.87
C GLN A 148 11.78 -9.28 7.36
#